data_a9205430330ea44e306a87b0a0beb8eb
#
_entry.id   a9205430330ea44e306a87b0a0beb8eb
#
_cell.length_a   1.000
_cell.length_b   1.000
_cell.length_c   1.000
_cell.angle_alpha   90.00
_cell.angle_beta   90.00
_cell.angle_gamma   90.00
#
_symmetry.space_group_name_H-M   'P 1'
#
loop_
_entity.id
_entity.type
_entity.pdbx_description
1 polymer ?
#
loop_
_entity_poly.entity_id
_entity_poly.type
_entity_poly.pdbx_seq_one_letter_code
_entity_poly.pdbx_strand_id
1 'polypeptide(L)'
;MLNQPAPEQISESALLRLEDVSRVFDISRGLFGDRRSLVAVDHVSLNLAKGASIGLVGESGCGKSTLGRLACGLLAPSQGQVLLEGRPLPPAGANSWAAGRIQMIFQDPFSSLNPRLSVGSAVAEPLAARGVSRAERRAQAEAMLATVGLGGMGDRYPHEFSGGQRQRIAVARALITRPDVVVCDEPVSALDASVQAQTLNLLREVQEQFGPAYLFISHDLAVVGFLCRHIMVMYLGQIVEEAPADALFAGAAHPYTQALMAAMPTGSRRGEPIAALEGELPSPLAPPAGCRFHPRCPKAKDICRREAPQWKELGAGWRVRCWEA
;
A
#
# COMPACT_ATOMS: atom_id res chain seq x y z
N MET A 1 -26.76 10.69 16.60
CA MET A 1 -27.20 9.97 15.40
C MET A 1 -26.63 10.71 14.21
N LEU A 2 -25.44 10.34 13.77
CA LEU A 2 -24.77 10.94 12.61
C LEU A 2 -25.24 10.17 11.38
N ASN A 3 -25.76 10.92 10.41
CA ASN A 3 -26.33 10.48 9.15
C ASN A 3 -25.23 9.75 8.33
N GLN A 4 -25.29 8.42 8.23
CA GLN A 4 -24.40 7.64 7.38
C GLN A 4 -24.94 7.71 5.95
N PRO A 5 -24.15 8.15 4.96
CA PRO A 5 -24.51 7.94 3.57
C PRO A 5 -24.43 6.45 3.24
N ALA A 6 -25.41 5.97 2.47
CA ALA A 6 -25.53 4.61 1.97
C ALA A 6 -24.29 4.17 1.16
N PRO A 7 -23.99 2.86 1.02
CA PRO A 7 -22.89 2.37 0.21
C PRO A 7 -23.14 2.67 -1.26
N GLU A 8 -22.46 3.72 -1.76
CA GLU A 8 -22.50 4.10 -3.18
C GLU A 8 -21.76 3.07 -4.03
N GLN A 9 -22.36 2.78 -5.17
CA GLN A 9 -21.88 1.91 -6.24
C GLN A 9 -20.47 2.36 -6.70
N ILE A 10 -19.49 1.47 -6.57
CA ILE A 10 -18.05 1.69 -6.87
C ILE A 10 -17.83 1.59 -8.39
N SER A 11 -18.45 2.42 -9.25
CA SER A 11 -18.20 2.21 -10.68
C SER A 11 -17.91 3.41 -11.57
N GLU A 12 -18.13 4.67 -11.18
CA GLU A 12 -17.92 5.77 -12.16
C GLU A 12 -17.01 6.91 -11.73
N SER A 13 -16.55 7.01 -10.49
CA SER A 13 -15.71 8.14 -10.03
C SER A 13 -14.40 7.72 -9.36
N ALA A 14 -13.76 6.63 -9.79
CA ALA A 14 -12.47 6.23 -9.25
C ALA A 14 -11.41 7.28 -9.62
N LEU A 15 -10.74 7.85 -8.59
CA LEU A 15 -9.62 8.76 -8.77
C LEU A 15 -8.40 8.05 -9.36
N LEU A 16 -8.03 6.91 -8.74
CA LEU A 16 -6.96 6.03 -9.24
C LEU A 16 -7.55 4.66 -9.55
N ARG A 17 -7.27 4.15 -10.76
CA ARG A 17 -7.73 2.84 -11.18
C ARG A 17 -6.58 2.02 -11.76
N LEU A 18 -6.45 0.81 -11.27
CA LEU A 18 -5.60 -0.22 -11.85
C LEU A 18 -6.52 -1.20 -12.58
N GLU A 19 -6.28 -1.45 -13.85
CA GLU A 19 -7.10 -2.33 -14.69
C GLU A 19 -6.26 -3.53 -15.14
N ASP A 20 -6.55 -4.68 -14.57
CA ASP A 20 -5.93 -5.97 -14.92
C ASP A 20 -4.40 -5.94 -14.95
N VAL A 21 -3.82 -5.29 -13.95
CA VAL A 21 -2.38 -4.98 -13.92
C VAL A 21 -1.58 -6.21 -13.54
N SER A 22 -0.59 -6.54 -14.39
CA SER A 22 0.41 -7.57 -14.10
C SER A 22 1.82 -7.00 -14.19
N ARG A 23 2.74 -7.54 -13.37
CA ARG A 23 4.16 -7.23 -13.45
C ARG A 23 5.00 -8.49 -13.35
N VAL A 24 5.76 -8.73 -14.40
CA VAL A 24 6.72 -9.82 -14.52
C VAL A 24 8.13 -9.24 -14.58
N PHE A 25 9.05 -9.82 -13.83
CA PHE A 25 10.47 -9.50 -13.87
C PHE A 25 11.24 -10.66 -14.47
N ASP A 26 12.07 -10.39 -15.46
CA ASP A 26 12.99 -11.39 -16.00
C ASP A 26 14.26 -11.41 -15.13
N ILE A 27 14.53 -12.57 -14.56
CA ILE A 27 15.72 -12.81 -13.73
C ILE A 27 16.65 -13.73 -14.50
N SER A 28 17.84 -13.23 -14.86
CA SER A 28 18.91 -14.05 -15.44
C SER A 28 19.97 -14.36 -14.40
N ARG A 29 20.36 -15.62 -14.25
CA ARG A 29 21.54 -16.01 -13.45
C ARG A 29 22.80 -15.97 -14.32
N GLY A 30 23.48 -14.81 -14.34
CA GLY A 30 24.75 -14.66 -15.07
C GLY A 30 24.60 -14.57 -16.60
N LEU A 31 25.75 -14.46 -17.32
CA LEU A 31 25.80 -14.26 -18.77
C LEU A 31 25.24 -15.43 -19.60
N PHE A 32 25.16 -16.65 -19.05
CA PHE A 32 24.72 -17.89 -19.72
C PHE A 32 23.66 -18.68 -18.93
N GLY A 33 23.02 -18.07 -17.92
CA GLY A 33 22.04 -18.76 -17.07
C GLY A 33 20.63 -18.77 -17.65
N ASP A 34 19.81 -19.73 -17.21
CA ASP A 34 18.39 -19.83 -17.54
C ASP A 34 17.66 -18.54 -17.17
N ARG A 35 16.92 -18.00 -18.13
CA ARG A 35 15.97 -16.89 -17.87
C ARG A 35 14.78 -17.45 -17.11
N ARG A 36 14.51 -16.89 -15.93
CA ARG A 36 13.31 -17.22 -15.16
C ARG A 36 12.48 -15.95 -15.02
N SER A 37 11.18 -16.11 -15.16
CA SER A 37 10.23 -15.00 -14.99
C SER A 37 9.63 -15.07 -13.60
N LEU A 38 9.71 -13.95 -12.86
CA LEU A 38 9.08 -13.78 -11.56
C LEU A 38 7.82 -12.95 -11.73
N VAL A 39 6.67 -13.54 -11.45
CA VAL A 39 5.37 -12.85 -11.48
C VAL A 39 5.14 -12.20 -10.12
N ALA A 40 5.44 -10.91 -10.00
CA ALA A 40 5.31 -10.17 -8.76
C ALA A 40 3.89 -9.63 -8.51
N VAL A 41 3.17 -9.29 -9.59
CA VAL A 41 1.75 -8.88 -9.58
C VAL A 41 1.07 -9.59 -10.74
N ASP A 42 -0.11 -10.14 -10.51
CA ASP A 42 -0.80 -11.02 -11.44
C ASP A 42 -2.30 -10.70 -11.49
N HIS A 43 -2.72 -10.05 -12.58
CA HIS A 43 -4.10 -9.69 -12.87
C HIS A 43 -4.83 -8.99 -11.71
N VAL A 44 -4.23 -7.91 -11.20
CA VAL A 44 -4.79 -7.11 -10.10
C VAL A 44 -5.55 -5.91 -10.66
N SER A 45 -6.81 -5.76 -10.21
CA SER A 45 -7.62 -4.57 -10.44
C SER A 45 -7.96 -3.91 -9.11
N LEU A 46 -7.92 -2.56 -9.07
CA LEU A 46 -8.18 -1.75 -7.89
C LEU A 46 -8.83 -0.43 -8.30
N ASN A 47 -9.84 0.01 -7.55
CA ASN A 47 -10.49 1.30 -7.72
C ASN A 47 -10.39 2.10 -6.42
N LEU A 48 -9.67 3.20 -6.44
CA LEU A 48 -9.51 4.10 -5.30
C LEU A 48 -10.26 5.40 -5.57
N ALA A 49 -11.33 5.63 -4.82
CA ALA A 49 -12.11 6.87 -4.92
C ALA A 49 -11.39 8.05 -4.25
N LYS A 50 -11.79 9.27 -4.60
CA LYS A 50 -11.25 10.49 -4.01
C LYS A 50 -11.49 10.51 -2.49
N GLY A 51 -10.46 10.80 -1.71
CA GLY A 51 -10.50 10.85 -0.26
C GLY A 51 -10.72 9.50 0.43
N ALA A 52 -10.84 8.40 -0.33
CA ALA A 52 -10.96 7.06 0.25
C ALA A 52 -9.61 6.51 0.73
N SER A 53 -9.68 5.50 1.60
CA SER A 53 -8.51 4.72 2.01
C SER A 53 -8.75 3.24 1.78
N ILE A 54 -7.83 2.61 1.03
CA ILE A 54 -7.79 1.18 0.79
C ILE A 54 -6.53 0.61 1.41
N GLY A 55 -6.68 -0.44 2.21
CA GLY A 55 -5.60 -1.20 2.78
C GLY A 55 -5.22 -2.39 1.91
N LEU A 56 -3.93 -2.58 1.68
CA LEU A 56 -3.38 -3.75 1.01
C LEU A 56 -2.53 -4.55 1.99
N VAL A 57 -2.97 -5.75 2.34
CA VAL A 57 -2.31 -6.60 3.32
C VAL A 57 -1.86 -7.93 2.73
N GLY A 58 -0.87 -8.57 3.37
CA GLY A 58 -0.35 -9.88 3.00
C GLY A 58 1.07 -10.08 3.52
N GLU A 59 1.58 -11.31 3.43
CA GLU A 59 2.94 -11.67 3.86
C GLU A 59 4.01 -10.89 3.10
N SER A 60 5.22 -10.79 3.70
CA SER A 60 6.37 -10.18 3.03
C SER A 60 6.70 -10.91 1.72
N GLY A 61 7.03 -10.18 0.67
CA GLY A 61 7.34 -10.76 -0.64
C GLY A 61 6.14 -11.14 -1.50
N CYS A 62 4.88 -10.95 -1.07
CA CYS A 62 3.71 -11.31 -1.87
C CYS A 62 3.39 -10.34 -3.03
N GLY A 63 4.13 -9.22 -3.19
CA GLY A 63 3.97 -8.28 -4.31
C GLY A 63 3.41 -6.90 -3.96
N LYS A 64 3.08 -6.60 -2.70
CA LYS A 64 2.45 -5.33 -2.25
C LYS A 64 3.22 -4.09 -2.68
N SER A 65 4.51 -4.01 -2.35
CA SER A 65 5.35 -2.85 -2.72
C SER A 65 5.50 -2.69 -4.23
N THR A 66 5.47 -3.81 -4.98
CA THR A 66 5.46 -3.77 -6.45
C THR A 66 4.16 -3.14 -6.94
N LEU A 67 3.00 -3.55 -6.39
CA LEU A 67 1.71 -2.96 -6.73
C LEU A 67 1.67 -1.46 -6.37
N GLY A 68 2.20 -1.08 -5.21
CA GLY A 68 2.33 0.34 -4.83
C GLY A 68 3.15 1.16 -5.81
N ARG A 69 4.28 0.63 -6.28
CA ARG A 69 5.12 1.31 -7.29
C ARG A 69 4.44 1.41 -8.65
N LEU A 70 3.65 0.41 -9.05
CA LEU A 70 2.79 0.46 -10.23
C LEU A 70 1.74 1.56 -10.09
N ALA A 71 1.06 1.62 -8.95
CA ALA A 71 0.04 2.63 -8.64
C ALA A 71 0.59 4.06 -8.69
N CYS A 72 1.86 4.26 -8.31
CA CYS A 72 2.55 5.55 -8.38
C CYS A 72 3.12 5.89 -9.77
N GLY A 73 3.07 4.97 -10.74
CA GLY A 73 3.76 5.13 -12.02
C GLY A 73 5.29 5.06 -11.92
N LEU A 74 5.86 4.64 -10.78
CA LEU A 74 7.29 4.42 -10.59
C LEU A 74 7.79 3.16 -11.31
N LEU A 75 6.87 2.28 -11.65
CA LEU A 75 7.09 1.05 -12.38
C LEU A 75 5.99 0.91 -13.43
N ALA A 76 6.38 0.58 -14.67
CA ALA A 76 5.40 0.29 -15.71
C ALA A 76 4.83 -1.13 -15.56
N PRO A 77 3.54 -1.35 -15.78
CA PRO A 77 2.97 -2.69 -15.81
C PRO A 77 3.50 -3.47 -17.04
N SER A 78 3.58 -4.80 -16.91
CA SER A 78 3.84 -5.70 -18.05
C SER A 78 2.58 -5.92 -18.88
N GLN A 79 1.41 -5.88 -18.22
CA GLN A 79 0.07 -5.97 -18.82
C GLN A 79 -0.88 -5.08 -18.02
N GLY A 80 -1.99 -4.70 -18.65
CA GLY A 80 -2.98 -3.80 -18.05
C GLY A 80 -2.54 -2.35 -18.06
N GLN A 81 -3.25 -1.50 -17.32
CA GLN A 81 -2.97 -0.07 -17.26
C GLN A 81 -3.32 0.53 -15.90
N VAL A 82 -2.68 1.67 -15.60
CA VAL A 82 -2.96 2.49 -14.43
C VAL A 82 -3.50 3.81 -14.90
N LEU A 83 -4.65 4.21 -14.36
CA LEU A 83 -5.36 5.43 -14.76
C LEU A 83 -5.52 6.37 -13.55
N LEU A 84 -5.24 7.65 -13.74
CA LEU A 84 -5.59 8.71 -12.79
C LEU A 84 -6.67 9.57 -13.44
N GLU A 85 -7.85 9.65 -12.82
CA GLU A 85 -9.03 10.34 -13.38
C GLU A 85 -9.35 9.87 -14.82
N GLY A 86 -9.28 8.57 -15.06
CA GLY A 86 -9.55 7.97 -16.36
C GLY A 86 -8.46 8.16 -17.42
N ARG A 87 -7.35 8.85 -17.11
CA ARG A 87 -6.23 9.08 -18.03
C ARG A 87 -5.07 8.15 -17.69
N PRO A 88 -4.48 7.43 -18.67
CA PRO A 88 -3.33 6.57 -18.44
C PRO A 88 -2.15 7.33 -17.82
N LEU A 89 -1.53 6.76 -16.79
CA LEU A 89 -0.31 7.31 -16.23
C LEU A 89 0.82 7.23 -17.26
N PRO A 90 1.57 8.33 -17.46
CA PRO A 90 2.72 8.31 -18.34
C PRO A 90 3.85 7.44 -17.73
N PRO A 91 4.80 6.98 -18.57
CA PRO A 91 5.98 6.28 -18.11
C PRO A 91 6.75 7.07 -17.06
N ALA A 92 7.39 6.37 -16.11
CA ALA A 92 8.22 6.99 -15.08
C ALA A 92 9.29 7.90 -15.69
N GLY A 93 9.52 9.08 -15.09
CA GLY A 93 10.50 10.06 -15.54
C GLY A 93 10.04 10.99 -16.66
N ALA A 94 8.86 10.78 -17.24
CA ALA A 94 8.28 11.76 -18.17
C ALA A 94 7.85 13.02 -17.40
N ASN A 95 8.18 14.20 -17.95
CA ASN A 95 7.64 15.46 -17.44
C ASN A 95 6.13 15.47 -17.72
N SER A 96 5.32 15.13 -16.73
CA SER A 96 3.96 14.67 -16.94
C SER A 96 2.93 15.48 -16.16
N TRP A 97 1.71 15.51 -16.69
CA TRP A 97 0.53 16.08 -16.05
C TRP A 97 0.22 15.44 -14.68
N ALA A 98 0.70 14.21 -14.43
CA ALA A 98 0.53 13.48 -13.18
C ALA A 98 1.62 13.81 -12.13
N ALA A 99 2.66 14.57 -12.50
CA ALA A 99 3.78 14.85 -11.61
C ALA A 99 3.33 15.52 -10.31
N GLY A 100 3.63 14.87 -9.19
CA GLY A 100 3.27 15.30 -7.84
C GLY A 100 1.80 15.13 -7.46
N ARG A 101 0.94 14.60 -8.34
CA ARG A 101 -0.45 14.23 -8.01
C ARG A 101 -0.53 12.90 -7.28
N ILE A 102 0.41 12.01 -7.52
CA ILE A 102 0.58 10.77 -6.77
C ILE A 102 1.94 10.83 -6.09
N GLN A 103 1.99 10.56 -4.80
CA GLN A 103 3.20 10.52 -4.00
C GLN A 103 3.32 9.20 -3.25
N MET A 104 4.55 8.82 -2.90
CA MET A 104 4.82 7.60 -2.16
C MET A 104 5.57 7.90 -0.88
N ILE A 105 5.09 7.35 0.23
CA ILE A 105 5.83 7.27 1.50
C ILE A 105 6.45 5.88 1.54
N PHE A 106 7.79 5.81 1.53
CA PHE A 106 8.54 4.56 1.49
C PHE A 106 8.71 3.93 2.87
N GLN A 107 8.92 2.63 2.90
CA GLN A 107 9.12 1.82 4.11
C GLN A 107 10.31 2.31 4.95
N ASP A 108 11.41 2.68 4.31
CA ASP A 108 12.61 3.17 4.99
C ASP A 108 12.76 4.68 4.79
N PRO A 109 12.50 5.49 5.83
CA PRO A 109 12.67 6.93 5.76
C PRO A 109 14.14 7.36 5.58
N PHE A 110 15.12 6.51 5.99
CA PHE A 110 16.54 6.82 5.83
C PHE A 110 16.95 6.83 4.35
N SER A 111 16.55 5.82 3.61
CA SER A 111 16.88 5.71 2.18
C SER A 111 16.11 6.71 1.32
N SER A 112 14.98 7.23 1.83
CA SER A 112 14.14 8.20 1.11
C SER A 112 14.64 9.64 1.20
N LEU A 113 15.47 9.98 2.18
CA LEU A 113 15.99 11.32 2.42
C LEU A 113 17.47 11.41 2.04
N ASN A 114 17.83 12.41 1.22
CA ASN A 114 19.24 12.68 0.92
C ASN A 114 19.93 13.24 2.16
N PRO A 115 20.93 12.54 2.76
CA PRO A 115 21.57 12.96 4.02
C PRO A 115 22.42 14.25 3.88
N ARG A 116 22.69 14.69 2.64
CA ARG A 116 23.45 15.91 2.34
C ARG A 116 22.58 17.17 2.26
N LEU A 117 21.26 17.02 2.26
CA LEU A 117 20.31 18.13 2.22
C LEU A 117 19.78 18.41 3.62
N SER A 118 19.56 19.70 3.95
CA SER A 118 18.77 20.05 5.11
C SER A 118 17.33 19.55 4.95
N VAL A 119 16.65 19.30 6.07
CA VAL A 119 15.29 18.76 6.07
C VAL A 119 14.33 19.65 5.30
N GLY A 120 14.41 20.98 5.46
CA GLY A 120 13.60 21.93 4.69
C GLY A 120 13.87 21.83 3.18
N SER A 121 15.13 21.62 2.78
CA SER A 121 15.49 21.43 1.36
C SER A 121 14.96 20.10 0.82
N ALA A 122 15.05 19.02 1.61
CA ALA A 122 14.56 17.70 1.24
C ALA A 122 13.01 17.69 1.08
N VAL A 123 12.28 18.35 2.00
CA VAL A 123 10.83 18.51 1.92
C VAL A 123 10.44 19.37 0.71
N ALA A 124 11.21 20.42 0.40
CA ALA A 124 10.95 21.34 -0.71
C ALA A 124 11.28 20.77 -2.09
N GLU A 125 12.05 19.65 -2.17
CA GLU A 125 12.55 19.09 -3.42
C GLU A 125 11.45 18.81 -4.47
N PRO A 126 10.28 18.23 -4.14
CA PRO A 126 9.22 17.97 -5.11
C PRO A 126 8.66 19.25 -5.76
N LEU A 127 8.68 20.39 -5.05
CA LEU A 127 8.24 21.67 -5.58
C LEU A 127 9.24 22.26 -6.59
N ALA A 128 10.53 21.88 -6.51
CA ALA A 128 11.53 22.30 -7.47
C ALA A 128 11.19 21.81 -8.88
N ALA A 129 10.74 20.56 -8.99
CA ALA A 129 10.31 19.96 -10.25
C ALA A 129 9.08 20.67 -10.87
N ARG A 130 8.33 21.42 -10.07
CA ARG A 130 7.18 22.23 -10.50
C ARG A 130 7.52 23.68 -10.82
N GLY A 131 8.81 24.06 -10.79
CA GLY A 131 9.26 25.42 -11.11
C GLY A 131 8.94 26.48 -10.03
N VAL A 132 8.57 26.07 -8.81
CA VAL A 132 8.31 27.00 -7.70
C VAL A 132 9.59 27.69 -7.28
N SER A 133 9.55 29.00 -7.02
CA SER A 133 10.71 29.79 -6.65
C SER A 133 11.36 29.29 -5.34
N ARG A 134 12.67 29.53 -5.17
CA ARG A 134 13.42 29.08 -3.99
C ARG A 134 12.86 29.64 -2.68
N ALA A 135 12.47 30.93 -2.69
CA ALA A 135 11.93 31.58 -1.50
C ALA A 135 10.57 30.97 -1.11
N GLU A 136 9.70 30.76 -2.08
CA GLU A 136 8.38 30.16 -1.89
C GLU A 136 8.47 28.71 -1.45
N ARG A 137 9.37 27.91 -2.05
CA ARG A 137 9.62 26.52 -1.63
C ARG A 137 10.05 26.44 -0.16
N ARG A 138 10.93 27.36 0.30
CA ARG A 138 11.36 27.39 1.70
C ARG A 138 10.21 27.69 2.62
N ALA A 139 9.37 28.67 2.28
CA ALA A 139 8.20 29.03 3.10
C ALA A 139 7.17 27.89 3.16
N GLN A 140 6.89 27.23 2.03
CA GLN A 140 5.97 26.08 1.99
C GLN A 140 6.52 24.88 2.77
N ALA A 141 7.84 24.61 2.68
CA ALA A 141 8.48 23.54 3.43
C ALA A 141 8.40 23.76 4.94
N GLU A 142 8.64 25.00 5.40
CA GLU A 142 8.53 25.34 6.81
C GLU A 142 7.09 25.20 7.34
N ALA A 143 6.10 25.65 6.58
CA ALA A 143 4.70 25.45 6.91
C ALA A 143 4.32 23.96 6.97
N MET A 144 4.82 23.14 6.04
CA MET A 144 4.55 21.69 6.03
C MET A 144 5.26 20.98 7.19
N LEU A 145 6.50 21.39 7.54
CA LEU A 145 7.20 20.87 8.71
C LEU A 145 6.44 21.23 10.00
N ALA A 146 5.88 22.42 10.09
CA ALA A 146 5.04 22.79 11.23
C ALA A 146 3.79 21.90 11.33
N THR A 147 3.15 21.58 10.21
CA THR A 147 2.00 20.65 10.14
C THR A 147 2.32 19.26 10.73
N VAL A 148 3.53 18.75 10.49
CA VAL A 148 3.95 17.46 11.04
C VAL A 148 4.64 17.55 12.43
N GLY A 149 4.57 18.73 13.08
CA GLY A 149 5.11 18.96 14.41
C GLY A 149 6.64 19.16 14.46
N LEU A 150 7.25 19.60 13.35
CA LEU A 150 8.70 19.84 13.21
C LEU A 150 9.02 21.28 12.75
N GLY A 151 8.15 22.26 13.05
CA GLY A 151 8.35 23.66 12.71
C GLY A 151 9.64 24.22 13.33
N GLY A 152 10.35 25.10 12.62
CA GLY A 152 11.63 25.70 13.03
C GLY A 152 12.84 24.77 12.91
N MET A 153 12.66 23.54 12.38
CA MET A 153 13.76 22.55 12.25
C MET A 153 14.26 22.38 10.82
N GLY A 154 13.82 23.21 9.88
CA GLY A 154 14.10 23.07 8.45
C GLY A 154 15.58 23.15 8.08
N ASP A 155 16.41 23.81 8.84
CA ASP A 155 17.87 23.96 8.57
C ASP A 155 18.72 22.79 9.12
N ARG A 156 18.11 21.87 9.91
CA ARG A 156 18.77 20.67 10.42
C ARG A 156 18.91 19.59 9.35
N TYR A 157 19.78 18.60 9.61
CA TYR A 157 20.03 17.47 8.70
C TYR A 157 19.33 16.20 9.18
N PRO A 158 18.99 15.25 8.28
CA PRO A 158 18.28 14.03 8.62
C PRO A 158 18.90 13.20 9.75
N HIS A 159 20.23 13.18 9.88
CA HIS A 159 20.92 12.41 10.91
C HIS A 159 20.69 12.94 12.34
N GLU A 160 20.23 14.18 12.50
CA GLU A 160 19.94 14.82 13.79
C GLU A 160 18.55 14.46 14.34
N PHE A 161 17.77 13.65 13.62
CA PHE A 161 16.41 13.30 13.96
C PHE A 161 16.26 11.83 14.35
N SER A 162 15.31 11.53 15.25
CA SER A 162 14.90 10.16 15.57
C SER A 162 14.20 9.48 14.39
N GLY A 163 14.04 8.15 14.42
CA GLY A 163 13.33 7.39 13.39
C GLY A 163 11.92 7.92 13.12
N GLY A 164 11.14 8.16 14.17
CA GLY A 164 9.78 8.71 14.04
C GLY A 164 9.74 10.14 13.51
N GLN A 165 10.70 10.98 13.86
CA GLN A 165 10.82 12.32 13.30
C GLN A 165 11.18 12.27 11.81
N ARG A 166 12.06 11.36 11.39
CA ARG A 166 12.37 11.15 9.97
C ARG A 166 11.17 10.66 9.18
N GLN A 167 10.34 9.81 9.78
CA GLN A 167 9.08 9.39 9.18
C GLN A 167 8.14 10.59 8.96
N ARG A 168 8.01 11.48 9.94
CA ARG A 168 7.24 12.73 9.79
C ARG A 168 7.79 13.64 8.68
N ILE A 169 9.12 13.69 8.51
CA ILE A 169 9.77 14.42 7.41
C ILE A 169 9.40 13.78 6.06
N ALA A 170 9.42 12.44 5.95
CA ALA A 170 9.02 11.73 4.74
C ALA A 170 7.53 11.97 4.41
N VAL A 171 6.66 11.99 5.42
CA VAL A 171 5.25 12.40 5.28
C VAL A 171 5.14 13.83 4.76
N ALA A 172 5.86 14.79 5.37
CA ALA A 172 5.86 16.19 4.93
C ALA A 172 6.31 16.33 3.47
N ARG A 173 7.39 15.62 3.07
CA ARG A 173 7.88 15.60 1.68
C ARG A 173 6.84 15.07 0.70
N ALA A 174 6.12 14.01 1.06
CA ALA A 174 5.08 13.47 0.20
C ALA A 174 3.89 14.44 0.06
N LEU A 175 3.55 15.18 1.11
CA LEU A 175 2.37 16.04 1.15
C LEU A 175 2.59 17.44 0.60
N ILE A 176 3.84 17.90 0.45
CA ILE A 176 4.14 19.30 0.06
C ILE A 176 3.54 19.69 -1.29
N THR A 177 3.36 18.71 -2.19
CA THR A 177 2.75 18.91 -3.50
C THR A 177 1.23 18.90 -3.47
N ARG A 178 0.60 18.69 -2.31
CA ARG A 178 -0.86 18.49 -2.17
C ARG A 178 -1.34 17.39 -3.13
N PRO A 179 -0.85 16.17 -2.99
CA PRO A 179 -1.19 15.07 -3.90
C PRO A 179 -2.65 14.66 -3.77
N ASP A 180 -3.22 14.17 -4.87
CA ASP A 180 -4.55 13.55 -4.87
C ASP A 180 -4.51 12.15 -4.26
N VAL A 181 -3.39 11.43 -4.47
CA VAL A 181 -3.18 10.06 -3.98
C VAL A 181 -1.84 9.96 -3.25
N VAL A 182 -1.83 9.30 -2.10
CA VAL A 182 -0.62 8.91 -1.38
C VAL A 182 -0.59 7.40 -1.22
N VAL A 183 0.46 6.78 -1.74
CA VAL A 183 0.75 5.36 -1.51
C VAL A 183 1.68 5.26 -0.30
N CYS A 184 1.23 4.62 0.76
CA CYS A 184 2.00 4.42 1.98
C CYS A 184 2.53 2.97 1.98
N ASP A 185 3.82 2.76 1.68
CA ASP A 185 4.44 1.44 1.64
C ASP A 185 5.10 1.14 2.99
N GLU A 186 4.40 0.40 3.84
CA GLU A 186 4.80 0.02 5.20
C GLU A 186 5.32 1.20 6.06
N PRO A 187 4.59 2.33 6.14
CA PRO A 187 5.12 3.59 6.69
C PRO A 187 5.41 3.55 8.19
N VAL A 188 5.05 2.48 8.89
CA VAL A 188 5.20 2.36 10.36
C VAL A 188 5.90 1.07 10.80
N SER A 189 6.29 0.20 9.88
CA SER A 189 6.82 -1.15 10.18
C SER A 189 8.14 -1.14 10.97
N ALA A 190 8.96 -0.09 10.83
CA ALA A 190 10.26 0.04 11.51
C ALA A 190 10.20 0.90 12.78
N LEU A 191 9.00 1.27 13.25
CA LEU A 191 8.81 2.17 14.38
C LEU A 191 8.34 1.40 15.63
N ASP A 192 8.67 1.91 16.81
CA ASP A 192 8.09 1.42 18.06
C ASP A 192 6.59 1.74 18.14
N ALA A 193 5.85 0.99 18.96
CA ALA A 193 4.39 1.07 19.03
C ALA A 193 3.85 2.49 19.34
N SER A 194 4.57 3.29 20.16
CA SER A 194 4.17 4.64 20.50
C SER A 194 4.31 5.59 19.31
N VAL A 195 5.44 5.54 18.61
CA VAL A 195 5.70 6.35 17.41
C VAL A 195 4.83 5.91 16.24
N GLN A 196 4.57 4.59 16.12
CA GLN A 196 3.61 4.04 15.17
C GLN A 196 2.23 4.68 15.35
N ALA A 197 1.68 4.67 16.58
CA ALA A 197 0.37 5.27 16.87
C ALA A 197 0.34 6.78 16.52
N GLN A 198 1.41 7.53 16.85
CA GLN A 198 1.53 8.95 16.52
C GLN A 198 1.55 9.17 14.99
N THR A 199 2.26 8.32 14.24
CA THR A 199 2.34 8.44 12.77
C THR A 199 1.00 8.11 12.10
N LEU A 200 0.26 7.11 12.60
CA LEU A 200 -1.08 6.77 12.12
C LEU A 200 -2.09 7.89 12.37
N ASN A 201 -2.06 8.51 13.57
CA ASN A 201 -2.89 9.67 13.88
C ASN A 201 -2.56 10.85 12.96
N LEU A 202 -1.26 11.13 12.74
CA LEU A 202 -0.83 12.16 11.79
C LEU A 202 -1.38 11.92 10.38
N LEU A 203 -1.29 10.69 9.86
CA LEU A 203 -1.82 10.35 8.53
C LEU A 203 -3.33 10.54 8.45
N ARG A 204 -4.07 10.22 9.52
CA ARG A 204 -5.51 10.46 9.60
C ARG A 204 -5.85 11.96 9.64
N GLU A 205 -5.17 12.75 10.48
CA GLU A 205 -5.33 14.20 10.54
C GLU A 205 -5.03 14.86 9.18
N VAL A 206 -3.98 14.41 8.50
CA VAL A 206 -3.64 14.84 7.15
C VAL A 206 -4.74 14.51 6.15
N GLN A 207 -5.32 13.31 6.24
CA GLN A 207 -6.42 12.92 5.35
C GLN A 207 -7.65 13.79 5.58
N GLU A 208 -7.99 14.06 6.83
CA GLU A 208 -9.10 14.95 7.20
C GLU A 208 -8.86 16.39 6.74
N GLN A 209 -7.64 16.90 6.86
CA GLN A 209 -7.29 18.29 6.52
C GLN A 209 -7.12 18.52 5.02
N PHE A 210 -6.50 17.61 4.29
CA PHE A 210 -6.08 17.80 2.89
C PHE A 210 -6.83 16.92 1.89
N GLY A 211 -7.49 15.87 2.35
CA GLY A 211 -8.34 15.00 1.55
C GLY A 211 -7.64 14.06 0.55
N PRO A 212 -6.35 13.67 0.70
CA PRO A 212 -5.74 12.71 -0.22
C PRO A 212 -6.42 11.34 -0.08
N ALA A 213 -6.49 10.61 -1.18
CA ALA A 213 -6.83 9.20 -1.14
C ALA A 213 -5.59 8.38 -0.75
N TYR A 214 -5.77 7.33 0.07
CA TYR A 214 -4.68 6.47 0.52
C TYR A 214 -4.76 5.07 -0.07
N LEU A 215 -3.65 4.59 -0.65
CA LEU A 215 -3.36 3.17 -0.79
C LEU A 215 -2.35 2.80 0.31
N PHE A 216 -2.84 2.17 1.36
CA PHE A 216 -2.05 1.87 2.56
C PHE A 216 -1.60 0.42 2.55
N ILE A 217 -0.31 0.18 2.41
CA ILE A 217 0.31 -1.14 2.36
C ILE A 217 0.90 -1.47 3.73
N SER A 218 0.53 -2.63 4.27
CA SER A 218 1.08 -3.14 5.52
C SER A 218 1.02 -4.68 5.54
N HIS A 219 1.83 -5.29 6.39
CA HIS A 219 1.66 -6.69 6.79
C HIS A 219 0.81 -6.83 8.06
N ASP A 220 0.49 -5.73 8.73
CA ASP A 220 -0.31 -5.69 9.97
C ASP A 220 -1.75 -5.26 9.67
N LEU A 221 -2.69 -6.20 9.82
CA LEU A 221 -4.13 -5.98 9.63
C LEU A 221 -4.71 -4.97 10.63
N ALA A 222 -4.21 -4.92 11.88
CA ALA A 222 -4.71 -3.99 12.88
C ALA A 222 -4.40 -2.55 12.49
N VAL A 223 -3.21 -2.30 11.97
CA VAL A 223 -2.78 -1.01 11.45
C VAL A 223 -3.67 -0.56 10.29
N VAL A 224 -3.94 -1.47 9.36
CA VAL A 224 -4.79 -1.18 8.20
C VAL A 224 -6.23 -0.92 8.62
N GLY A 225 -6.78 -1.71 9.56
CA GLY A 225 -8.13 -1.53 10.08
C GLY A 225 -8.35 -0.19 10.80
N PHE A 226 -7.28 0.44 11.29
CA PHE A 226 -7.37 1.77 11.90
C PHE A 226 -7.59 2.90 10.88
N LEU A 227 -6.98 2.80 9.69
CA LEU A 227 -6.99 3.86 8.68
C LEU A 227 -7.90 3.59 7.49
N CYS A 228 -8.12 2.32 7.16
CA CYS A 228 -8.76 1.95 5.89
C CYS A 228 -10.15 1.38 6.11
N ARG A 229 -11.10 1.86 5.30
CA ARG A 229 -12.48 1.34 5.31
C ARG A 229 -12.67 0.11 4.44
N HIS A 230 -11.76 -0.15 3.52
CA HIS A 230 -11.77 -1.30 2.62
C HIS A 230 -10.40 -1.96 2.61
N ILE A 231 -10.37 -3.28 2.64
CA ILE A 231 -9.12 -4.06 2.75
C ILE A 231 -9.07 -5.07 1.60
N MET A 232 -7.92 -5.11 0.94
CA MET A 232 -7.55 -6.10 -0.08
C MET A 232 -6.44 -7.00 0.47
N VAL A 233 -6.63 -8.29 0.40
CA VAL A 233 -5.67 -9.29 0.89
C VAL A 233 -4.94 -9.90 -0.30
N MET A 234 -3.61 -9.77 -0.29
CA MET A 234 -2.75 -10.20 -1.39
C MET A 234 -1.91 -11.42 -1.01
N TYR A 235 -1.91 -12.43 -1.86
CA TYR A 235 -1.10 -13.64 -1.73
C TYR A 235 -0.42 -13.99 -3.06
N LEU A 236 0.91 -14.14 -3.07
CA LEU A 236 1.71 -14.48 -4.25
C LEU A 236 1.29 -13.72 -5.52
N GLY A 237 1.19 -12.40 -5.44
CA GLY A 237 0.88 -11.54 -6.58
C GLY A 237 -0.59 -11.39 -6.91
N GLN A 238 -1.51 -12.13 -6.28
CA GLN A 238 -2.95 -12.06 -6.54
C GLN A 238 -3.73 -11.51 -5.34
N ILE A 239 -4.82 -10.78 -5.61
CA ILE A 239 -5.79 -10.47 -4.56
C ILE A 239 -6.69 -11.70 -4.38
N VAL A 240 -6.75 -12.20 -3.16
CA VAL A 240 -7.51 -13.42 -2.81
C VAL A 240 -8.82 -13.11 -2.10
N GLU A 241 -8.91 -11.96 -1.43
CA GLU A 241 -10.12 -11.46 -0.78
C GLU A 241 -10.09 -9.94 -0.74
N GLU A 242 -11.22 -9.30 -0.91
CA GLU A 242 -11.41 -7.88 -0.63
C GLU A 242 -12.77 -7.65 0.03
N ALA A 243 -12.80 -6.78 1.03
CA ALA A 243 -14.01 -6.52 1.78
C ALA A 243 -13.98 -5.15 2.48
N PRO A 244 -15.13 -4.60 2.87
CA PRO A 244 -15.20 -3.59 3.91
C PRO A 244 -14.48 -4.09 5.17
N ALA A 245 -13.71 -3.21 5.83
CA ALA A 245 -12.89 -3.58 6.99
C ALA A 245 -13.72 -4.26 8.08
N ASP A 246 -14.88 -3.68 8.43
CA ASP A 246 -15.77 -4.24 9.47
C ASP A 246 -16.25 -5.65 9.12
N ALA A 247 -16.59 -5.92 7.86
CA ALA A 247 -17.01 -7.23 7.39
C ALA A 247 -15.85 -8.23 7.45
N LEU A 248 -14.64 -7.82 7.02
CA LEU A 248 -13.46 -8.67 7.07
C LEU A 248 -13.13 -9.07 8.50
N PHE A 249 -13.15 -8.11 9.45
CA PHE A 249 -12.87 -8.38 10.87
C PHE A 249 -13.97 -9.17 11.57
N ALA A 250 -15.23 -9.08 11.12
CA ALA A 250 -16.32 -9.89 11.64
C ALA A 250 -16.20 -11.37 11.23
N GLY A 251 -15.63 -11.65 10.04
CA GLY A 251 -15.48 -13.05 9.58
C GLY A 251 -14.90 -13.17 8.18
N ALA A 252 -13.58 -13.19 8.06
CA ALA A 252 -12.90 -13.39 6.78
C ALA A 252 -13.33 -14.71 6.12
N ALA A 253 -13.51 -14.67 4.79
CA ALA A 253 -13.98 -15.82 4.01
C ALA A 253 -12.81 -16.69 3.50
N HIS A 254 -11.70 -16.09 3.09
CA HIS A 254 -10.55 -16.83 2.59
C HIS A 254 -9.73 -17.45 3.72
N PRO A 255 -9.34 -18.75 3.68
CA PRO A 255 -8.56 -19.39 4.73
C PRO A 255 -7.21 -18.70 5.02
N TYR A 256 -6.58 -18.08 4.03
CA TYR A 256 -5.38 -17.27 4.23
C TYR A 256 -5.65 -16.03 5.09
N THR A 257 -6.74 -15.31 4.82
CA THR A 257 -7.15 -14.14 5.60
C THR A 257 -7.49 -14.55 7.04
N GLN A 258 -8.18 -15.69 7.22
CA GLN A 258 -8.48 -16.25 8.54
C GLN A 258 -7.19 -16.53 9.32
N ALA A 259 -6.17 -17.09 8.67
CA ALA A 259 -4.89 -17.37 9.28
C ALA A 259 -4.12 -16.08 9.63
N LEU A 260 -4.13 -15.05 8.77
CA LEU A 260 -3.55 -13.74 9.09
C LEU A 260 -4.22 -13.11 10.31
N MET A 261 -5.56 -13.19 10.41
CA MET A 261 -6.30 -12.67 11.56
C MET A 261 -6.03 -13.48 12.83
N ALA A 262 -5.88 -14.79 12.73
CA ALA A 262 -5.55 -15.65 13.86
C ALA A 262 -4.15 -15.38 14.43
N ALA A 263 -3.22 -14.89 13.59
CA ALA A 263 -1.87 -14.49 13.97
C ALA A 263 -1.82 -13.11 14.65
N MET A 264 -2.92 -12.32 14.62
CA MET A 264 -2.95 -11.02 15.29
C MET A 264 -2.90 -11.17 16.81
N PRO A 265 -2.03 -10.42 17.52
CA PRO A 265 -2.01 -10.40 18.96
C PRO A 265 -3.27 -9.71 19.49
N THR A 266 -4.25 -10.47 19.95
CA THR A 266 -5.45 -9.95 20.62
C THR A 266 -5.26 -10.04 22.14
N GLY A 267 -5.62 -8.98 22.87
CA GLY A 267 -5.49 -8.96 24.33
C GLY A 267 -6.27 -10.05 25.06
N SER A 268 -7.28 -10.66 24.41
CA SER A 268 -8.08 -11.77 24.94
C SER A 268 -7.39 -13.13 24.90
N ARG A 269 -6.31 -13.28 24.11
CA ARG A 269 -5.54 -14.54 23.96
C ARG A 269 -4.21 -14.52 24.69
N ARG A 270 -4.17 -13.89 25.87
CA ARG A 270 -2.94 -13.80 26.66
C ARG A 270 -2.50 -15.20 27.12
N GLY A 271 -1.31 -15.64 26.64
CA GLY A 271 -0.74 -16.96 27.00
C GLY A 271 -1.12 -18.12 26.10
N GLU A 272 -1.98 -17.91 25.08
CA GLU A 272 -2.22 -18.93 24.05
C GLU A 272 -1.12 -18.91 22.97
N PRO A 273 -0.76 -20.07 22.41
CA PRO A 273 0.15 -20.10 21.25
C PRO A 273 -0.43 -19.29 20.10
N ILE A 274 0.36 -18.40 19.52
CA ILE A 274 -0.04 -17.68 18.31
C ILE A 274 -0.12 -18.71 17.18
N ALA A 275 -1.28 -18.81 16.52
CA ALA A 275 -1.45 -19.66 15.35
C ALA A 275 -0.55 -19.14 14.22
N ALA A 276 0.59 -19.77 14.02
CA ALA A 276 1.45 -19.50 12.89
C ALA A 276 0.85 -20.14 11.63
N LEU A 277 0.97 -19.43 10.51
CA LEU A 277 0.63 -19.98 9.20
C LEU A 277 1.63 -21.10 8.89
N GLU A 278 1.16 -22.34 8.86
CA GLU A 278 2.02 -23.50 8.60
C GLU A 278 2.56 -23.50 7.17
N GLY A 279 3.77 -24.01 7.00
CA GLY A 279 4.46 -24.16 5.72
C GLY A 279 5.16 -22.89 5.22
N GLU A 280 6.16 -23.06 4.38
CA GLU A 280 6.90 -21.96 3.74
C GLU A 280 6.09 -21.32 2.62
N LEU A 281 6.33 -20.02 2.40
CA LEU A 281 5.75 -19.31 1.25
C LEU A 281 6.28 -19.96 -0.04
N PRO A 282 5.41 -20.44 -0.95
CA PRO A 282 5.86 -21.00 -2.22
C PRO A 282 6.64 -19.98 -3.04
N SER A 283 7.58 -20.48 -3.84
CA SER A 283 8.42 -19.59 -4.66
C SER A 283 7.60 -18.82 -5.70
N PRO A 284 7.73 -17.50 -5.78
CA PRO A 284 7.08 -16.70 -6.82
C PRO A 284 7.66 -16.94 -8.24
N LEU A 285 8.78 -17.67 -8.34
CA LEU A 285 9.36 -18.11 -9.62
C LEU A 285 8.65 -19.34 -10.20
N ALA A 286 7.93 -20.09 -9.36
CA ALA A 286 7.16 -21.26 -9.75
C ALA A 286 5.89 -21.29 -8.88
N PRO A 287 4.93 -20.39 -9.11
CA PRO A 287 3.71 -20.33 -8.31
C PRO A 287 2.92 -21.63 -8.49
N PRO A 288 2.27 -22.12 -7.42
CA PRO A 288 1.42 -23.31 -7.48
C PRO A 288 0.32 -23.17 -8.54
N ALA A 289 0.02 -24.27 -9.24
CA ALA A 289 -1.12 -24.34 -10.14
C ALA A 289 -2.44 -24.22 -9.37
N GLY A 290 -3.50 -23.79 -10.02
CA GLY A 290 -4.80 -23.61 -9.40
C GLY A 290 -4.81 -22.49 -8.35
N CYS A 291 -5.40 -22.75 -7.19
CA CYS A 291 -5.36 -21.81 -6.06
C CYS A 291 -3.94 -21.72 -5.49
N ARG A 292 -3.31 -20.54 -5.53
CA ARG A 292 -1.91 -20.37 -5.07
C ARG A 292 -1.71 -20.70 -3.59
N PHE A 293 -2.77 -20.60 -2.79
CA PHE A 293 -2.72 -20.90 -1.36
C PHE A 293 -2.90 -22.40 -1.05
N HIS A 294 -3.30 -23.24 -2.02
CA HIS A 294 -3.62 -24.66 -1.75
C HIS A 294 -2.54 -25.45 -1.00
N PRO A 295 -1.21 -25.22 -1.18
CA PRO A 295 -0.19 -26.00 -0.47
C PRO A 295 -0.18 -25.74 1.07
N ARG A 296 -0.70 -24.59 1.50
CA ARG A 296 -0.76 -24.16 2.92
C ARG A 296 -2.20 -24.11 3.46
N CYS A 297 -3.18 -24.45 2.63
CA CYS A 297 -4.59 -24.33 3.00
C CYS A 297 -5.07 -25.57 3.75
N PRO A 298 -5.53 -25.45 5.01
CA PRO A 298 -6.05 -26.59 5.77
C PRO A 298 -7.37 -27.15 5.19
N LYS A 299 -8.04 -26.37 4.32
CA LYS A 299 -9.29 -26.75 3.65
C LYS A 299 -9.09 -27.11 2.17
N ALA A 300 -7.84 -27.39 1.73
CA ALA A 300 -7.55 -27.64 0.34
C ALA A 300 -8.26 -28.90 -0.17
N LYS A 301 -8.93 -28.78 -1.33
CA LYS A 301 -9.56 -29.86 -2.09
C LYS A 301 -8.82 -30.11 -3.39
N ASP A 302 -9.13 -31.22 -4.08
CA ASP A 302 -8.49 -31.58 -5.36
C ASP A 302 -8.70 -30.52 -6.44
N ILE A 303 -9.85 -29.84 -6.45
CA ILE A 303 -10.10 -28.74 -7.39
C ILE A 303 -9.15 -27.57 -7.15
N CYS A 304 -8.78 -27.27 -5.91
CA CYS A 304 -7.84 -26.20 -5.56
C CYS A 304 -6.45 -26.40 -6.17
N ARG A 305 -6.07 -27.66 -6.46
CA ARG A 305 -4.77 -28.01 -7.07
C ARG A 305 -4.77 -27.83 -8.58
N ARG A 306 -5.95 -27.91 -9.21
CA ARG A 306 -6.09 -27.95 -10.67
C ARG A 306 -6.59 -26.63 -11.25
N GLU A 307 -7.48 -25.94 -10.56
CA GLU A 307 -8.19 -24.77 -11.07
C GLU A 307 -8.08 -23.58 -10.14
N ALA A 308 -7.79 -22.40 -10.69
CA ALA A 308 -7.81 -21.14 -9.96
C ALA A 308 -9.26 -20.74 -9.65
N PRO A 309 -9.60 -20.42 -8.39
CA PRO A 309 -10.93 -19.97 -8.04
C PRO A 309 -11.26 -18.63 -8.69
N GLN A 310 -12.47 -18.52 -9.22
CA GLN A 310 -13.02 -17.27 -9.72
C GLN A 310 -13.51 -16.41 -8.56
N TRP A 311 -13.76 -15.12 -8.82
CA TRP A 311 -14.38 -14.23 -7.86
C TRP A 311 -15.80 -14.69 -7.52
N LYS A 312 -16.07 -14.75 -6.21
CA LYS A 312 -17.40 -14.98 -5.64
C LYS A 312 -17.77 -13.77 -4.81
N GLU A 313 -18.90 -13.13 -5.12
CA GLU A 313 -19.45 -12.04 -4.33
C GLU A 313 -20.14 -12.59 -3.07
N LEU A 314 -19.80 -12.03 -1.91
CA LEU A 314 -20.39 -12.40 -0.61
C LEU A 314 -21.31 -11.31 -0.05
N GLY A 315 -21.18 -10.09 -0.55
CA GLY A 315 -21.95 -8.92 -0.14
C GLY A 315 -21.50 -7.66 -0.87
N ALA A 316 -22.06 -6.52 -0.52
CA ALA A 316 -21.69 -5.24 -1.12
C ALA A 316 -20.21 -4.91 -0.86
N GLY A 317 -19.39 -4.94 -1.92
CA GLY A 317 -17.95 -4.70 -1.85
C GLY A 317 -17.15 -5.80 -1.16
N TRP A 318 -17.71 -6.99 -0.94
CA TRP A 318 -17.01 -8.15 -0.40
C TRP A 318 -16.97 -9.27 -1.42
N ARG A 319 -15.82 -9.62 -1.89
CA ARG A 319 -15.59 -10.73 -2.82
C ARG A 319 -14.34 -11.53 -2.47
N VAL A 320 -14.34 -12.79 -2.83
CA VAL A 320 -13.29 -13.76 -2.47
C VAL A 320 -12.98 -14.71 -3.62
N ARG A 321 -11.74 -15.09 -3.76
CA ARG A 321 -11.25 -16.16 -4.65
C ARG A 321 -11.02 -17.43 -3.85
N CYS A 322 -12.06 -18.16 -3.52
CA CYS A 322 -11.98 -19.41 -2.77
C CYS A 322 -13.11 -20.36 -3.14
N TRP A 323 -12.77 -21.65 -3.32
CA TRP A 323 -13.76 -22.70 -3.57
C TRP A 323 -14.58 -23.06 -2.33
N GLU A 324 -14.09 -22.70 -1.14
CA GLU A 324 -14.68 -23.04 0.17
C GLU A 324 -15.42 -21.87 0.85
N ALA A 325 -15.53 -20.73 0.20
CA ALA A 325 -16.25 -19.55 0.71
C ALA A 325 -17.73 -19.54 0.31
#